data_c2ef300658ad7e5d39c48e615c0acc98
#
_entry.id   c2ef300658ad7e5d39c48e615c0acc98
#
_cell.length_a   1.000
_cell.length_b   1.000
_cell.length_c   1.000
_cell.angle_alpha   90.00
_cell.angle_beta   90.00
_cell.angle_gamma   90.00
#
_symmetry.space_group_name_H-M   'P 1'
#
loop_
_entity.id
_entity.type
_entity.pdbx_description
1 polymer ?
#
loop_
_entity_poly.entity_id
_entity_poly.type
_entity_poly.pdbx_seq_one_letter_code
_entity_poly.pdbx_strand_id
1 'polypeptide(L)'
;MTRPPTLTFLGANGTVTGSKHLVDDGRVQVLVDCGLFQGYKQLRLRNWQELPLPARALDAVVLTHAHVDHSGYLPVLARAGYQGAAYCTPATASLCEVLLPDAGHLQELDAGYANRHGFSRHHPALPLYTAEHARRALELLAPVGFGERFELPGGLHATFTRAGHILGAACARVEVGGRTLLFSGDLGRDHDVIMPPPEPRPPADVIVMEATYGDRLHDPADPAEALGAAVRRTAARGGVVVIPAFSVGRTQALLVLLHSLRAAGEIPDLPIHVDSPMATSVTGLYARHAREHRLDPATCRDVFDGVEYTRDVAASQAIDRRGGPCVVISASGMATGGRVVHHLKRFAPEPENLILLAGFQAGGTRGAALAAGATSIKIHGQHVPVRAEVARLDSLSAHADQRELIAWLAAGPRPQRLFLVHGEPAGLDALRLAVREQLGWDAYVPDYRETVEL
;
A
#
# COMPACT_ATOMS: atom_id res chain seq x y z
N MET A 1 30.12 9.25 28.28
CA MET A 1 29.99 8.19 27.26
C MET A 1 28.67 8.40 26.57
N THR A 2 28.64 8.57 25.26
CA THR A 2 27.40 8.65 24.48
C THR A 2 26.70 7.30 24.56
N ARG A 3 25.39 7.32 24.83
CA ARG A 3 24.55 6.10 24.80
C ARG A 3 24.64 5.47 23.39
N PRO A 4 24.74 4.14 23.25
CA PRO A 4 24.70 3.51 21.95
C PRO A 4 23.39 3.83 21.23
N PRO A 5 23.40 3.98 19.90
CA PRO A 5 22.17 4.20 19.15
C PRO A 5 21.22 3.03 19.33
N THR A 6 19.92 3.30 19.28
CA THR A 6 18.87 2.29 19.43
C THR A 6 17.88 2.31 18.26
N LEU A 7 17.25 1.16 18.01
CA LEU A 7 16.15 1.00 17.08
C LEU A 7 14.95 0.45 17.85
N THR A 8 13.81 1.17 17.80
CA THR A 8 12.55 0.73 18.43
C THR A 8 11.50 0.45 17.36
N PHE A 9 10.88 -0.71 17.45
CA PHE A 9 9.85 -1.16 16.51
C PHE A 9 8.45 -0.79 17.00
N LEU A 10 7.86 0.25 16.41
CA LEU A 10 6.59 0.83 16.84
C LEU A 10 5.40 0.42 15.96
N GLY A 11 5.62 -0.47 15.00
CA GLY A 11 4.58 -0.98 14.12
C GLY A 11 5.10 -1.97 13.08
N ALA A 12 4.18 -2.54 12.33
CA ALA A 12 4.44 -3.61 11.36
C ALA A 12 5.04 -4.90 11.97
N ASN A 13 4.83 -5.12 13.27
CA ASN A 13 5.28 -6.31 13.98
C ASN A 13 4.15 -7.34 14.03
N GLY A 14 4.33 -8.49 13.37
CA GLY A 14 3.30 -9.53 13.24
C GLY A 14 2.07 -9.08 12.46
N THR A 15 2.20 -8.07 11.63
CA THR A 15 1.14 -7.50 10.78
C THR A 15 1.75 -6.73 9.61
N VAL A 16 1.00 -6.62 8.53
CA VAL A 16 1.36 -5.86 7.31
C VAL A 16 0.82 -4.42 7.36
N THR A 17 0.75 -3.78 8.54
CA THR A 17 0.25 -2.41 8.63
C THR A 17 0.91 -1.64 9.78
N GLY A 18 0.89 -0.30 9.67
CA GLY A 18 1.29 0.60 10.74
C GLY A 18 2.79 0.74 10.89
N SER A 19 3.55 0.64 9.80
CA SER A 19 5.02 0.69 9.77
C SER A 19 5.56 1.94 10.45
N LYS A 20 6.39 1.76 11.50
CA LYS A 20 7.03 2.81 12.28
C LYS A 20 8.28 2.26 12.96
N HIS A 21 9.43 2.83 12.66
CA HIS A 21 10.70 2.42 13.22
C HIS A 21 11.46 3.65 13.75
N LEU A 22 11.64 3.74 15.07
CA LEU A 22 12.31 4.87 15.71
C LEU A 22 13.80 4.57 15.85
N VAL A 23 14.62 5.38 15.21
CA VAL A 23 16.08 5.42 15.36
C VAL A 23 16.44 6.55 16.33
N ASP A 24 17.18 6.24 17.38
CA ASP A 24 17.59 7.21 18.43
C ASP A 24 19.09 7.06 18.66
N ASP A 25 19.87 8.10 18.40
CA ASP A 25 21.34 8.13 18.66
C ASP A 25 21.70 8.76 20.02
N GLY A 26 20.68 9.02 20.84
CA GLY A 26 20.80 9.69 22.14
C GLY A 26 20.78 11.22 22.06
N ARG A 27 20.77 11.82 20.85
CA ARG A 27 20.67 13.26 20.59
C ARG A 27 19.60 13.60 19.58
N VAL A 28 19.39 12.73 18.60
CA VAL A 28 18.47 12.91 17.48
C VAL A 28 17.55 11.70 17.35
N GLN A 29 16.28 11.95 17.13
CA GLN A 29 15.23 10.94 17.00
C GLN A 29 14.64 11.01 15.59
N VAL A 30 14.88 9.98 14.79
CA VAL A 30 14.38 9.85 13.41
C VAL A 30 13.36 8.72 13.35
N LEU A 31 12.17 9.01 12.87
CA LEU A 31 11.14 7.99 12.62
C LEU A 31 11.17 7.57 11.15
N VAL A 32 11.51 6.32 10.87
CA VAL A 32 11.39 5.75 9.53
C VAL A 32 10.02 5.13 9.37
N ASP A 33 9.27 5.65 8.44
CA ASP A 33 7.83 5.49 8.25
C ASP A 33 6.98 5.95 9.44
N CYS A 34 5.76 6.35 9.15
CA CYS A 34 4.77 6.72 10.15
C CYS A 34 3.37 6.32 9.67
N GLY A 35 3.14 5.01 9.57
CA GLY A 35 1.93 4.44 8.99
C GLY A 35 0.77 4.27 9.96
N LEU A 36 -0.44 4.14 9.41
CA LEU A 36 -1.64 3.76 10.16
C LEU A 36 -1.77 2.25 10.26
N PHE A 37 -2.14 1.76 11.43
CA PHE A 37 -2.65 0.40 11.57
C PHE A 37 -4.02 0.28 10.90
N GLN A 38 -4.21 -0.76 10.11
CA GLN A 38 -5.44 -1.08 9.40
C GLN A 38 -5.95 -2.48 9.76
N GLY A 39 -7.07 -2.92 9.16
CA GLY A 39 -7.62 -4.26 9.36
C GLY A 39 -8.30 -4.48 10.71
N TYR A 40 -7.78 -5.37 11.53
CA TYR A 40 -8.41 -5.76 12.79
C TYR A 40 -8.61 -4.59 13.77
N LYS A 41 -9.74 -4.62 14.49
CA LYS A 41 -10.08 -3.56 15.47
C LYS A 41 -8.97 -3.31 16.49
N GLN A 42 -8.34 -4.36 16.98
CA GLN A 42 -7.24 -4.25 17.97
C GLN A 42 -6.06 -3.47 17.40
N LEU A 43 -5.70 -3.68 16.14
CA LEU A 43 -4.65 -2.92 15.47
C LEU A 43 -5.06 -1.46 15.28
N ARG A 44 -6.27 -1.20 14.75
CA ARG A 44 -6.77 0.17 14.55
C ARG A 44 -6.83 0.99 15.85
N LEU A 45 -7.05 0.35 17.00
CA LEU A 45 -7.01 1.01 18.30
C LEU A 45 -5.61 1.49 18.67
N ARG A 46 -4.53 0.90 18.12
CA ARG A 46 -3.15 1.38 18.32
C ARG A 46 -2.92 2.76 17.71
N ASN A 47 -3.69 3.17 16.71
CA ASN A 47 -3.59 4.52 16.12
C ASN A 47 -3.97 5.63 17.11
N TRP A 48 -4.70 5.31 18.18
CA TRP A 48 -5.12 6.24 19.23
C TRP A 48 -4.18 6.23 20.43
N GLN A 49 -3.20 5.33 20.45
CA GLN A 49 -2.19 5.26 21.50
C GLN A 49 -1.10 6.29 21.23
N GLU A 50 -0.60 6.89 22.30
CA GLU A 50 0.55 7.78 22.22
C GLU A 50 1.82 7.01 21.85
N LEU A 51 2.67 7.65 21.06
CA LEU A 51 4.02 7.18 20.83
C LEU A 51 4.81 7.21 22.16
N PRO A 52 5.91 6.43 22.27
CA PRO A 52 6.74 6.43 23.48
C PRO A 52 7.45 7.76 23.76
N LEU A 53 7.35 8.71 22.83
CA LEU A 53 7.90 10.05 22.92
C LEU A 53 6.89 11.08 22.39
N PRO A 54 6.91 12.31 22.89
CA PRO A 54 6.08 13.38 22.34
C PRO A 54 6.43 13.65 20.89
N ALA A 55 5.43 13.89 20.04
CA ALA A 55 5.66 14.16 18.60
C ALA A 55 6.63 15.33 18.36
N ARG A 56 6.62 16.35 19.23
CA ARG A 56 7.55 17.49 19.18
C ARG A 56 9.01 17.13 19.47
N ALA A 57 9.29 15.94 20.00
CA ALA A 57 10.65 15.46 20.26
C ALA A 57 11.24 14.68 19.09
N LEU A 58 10.43 14.37 18.08
CA LEU A 58 10.93 13.84 16.83
C LEU A 58 11.64 14.95 16.04
N ASP A 59 12.84 14.65 15.56
CA ASP A 59 13.64 15.58 14.77
C ASP A 59 13.36 15.45 13.27
N ALA A 60 13.12 14.24 12.79
CA ALA A 60 12.81 13.97 11.39
C ALA A 60 11.91 12.74 11.22
N VAL A 61 11.18 12.73 10.10
CA VAL A 61 10.52 11.53 9.54
C VAL A 61 11.17 11.21 8.21
N VAL A 62 11.36 9.92 7.91
CA VAL A 62 11.83 9.44 6.60
C VAL A 62 10.76 8.48 6.09
N LEU A 63 10.08 8.81 5.00
CA LEU A 63 9.04 7.99 4.40
C LEU A 63 9.60 7.15 3.26
N THR A 64 9.42 5.85 3.34
CA THR A 64 9.82 4.92 2.27
C THR A 64 8.88 5.03 1.07
N HIS A 65 7.59 5.13 1.30
CA HIS A 65 6.58 5.31 0.24
C HIS A 65 5.24 5.85 0.78
N ALA A 66 4.30 6.08 -0.11
CA ALA A 66 3.09 6.84 0.19
C ALA A 66 1.90 6.00 0.72
N HIS A 67 1.95 4.67 0.74
CA HIS A 67 0.83 3.89 1.28
C HIS A 67 0.49 4.34 2.70
N VAL A 68 -0.80 4.30 3.04
CA VAL A 68 -1.33 4.85 4.30
C VAL A 68 -0.77 4.13 5.53
N ASP A 69 -0.39 2.89 5.41
CA ASP A 69 0.28 2.10 6.45
C ASP A 69 1.78 2.40 6.60
N HIS A 70 2.34 3.31 5.77
CA HIS A 70 3.69 3.86 5.86
C HIS A 70 3.71 5.38 6.07
N SER A 71 2.70 6.13 5.60
CA SER A 71 2.67 7.59 5.65
C SER A 71 1.50 8.18 6.45
N GLY A 72 0.43 7.39 6.62
CA GLY A 72 -0.88 7.88 7.05
C GLY A 72 -0.98 8.40 8.48
N TYR A 73 0.05 8.23 9.32
CA TYR A 73 0.11 8.78 10.67
C TYR A 73 0.76 10.17 10.72
N LEU A 74 1.38 10.64 9.61
CA LEU A 74 2.00 11.97 9.55
C LEU A 74 1.04 13.11 9.94
N PRO A 75 -0.26 13.12 9.53
CA PRO A 75 -1.20 14.14 10.00
C PRO A 75 -1.46 14.09 11.51
N VAL A 76 -1.35 12.93 12.14
CA VAL A 76 -1.48 12.78 13.60
C VAL A 76 -0.27 13.40 14.29
N LEU A 77 0.95 13.14 13.78
CA LEU A 77 2.18 13.74 14.28
C LEU A 77 2.14 15.27 14.17
N ALA A 78 1.77 15.80 13.01
CA ALA A 78 1.64 17.25 12.79
C ALA A 78 0.64 17.88 13.77
N ARG A 79 -0.54 17.27 13.94
CA ARG A 79 -1.55 17.72 14.93
C ARG A 79 -1.02 17.66 16.37
N ALA A 80 -0.16 16.70 16.68
CA ALA A 80 0.45 16.54 18.01
C ALA A 80 1.69 17.41 18.23
N GLY A 81 2.00 18.32 17.28
CA GLY A 81 3.06 19.33 17.41
C GLY A 81 4.40 18.96 16.77
N TYR A 82 4.46 17.96 15.91
CA TYR A 82 5.63 17.70 15.08
C TYR A 82 5.81 18.82 14.04
N GLN A 83 7.03 19.35 13.94
CA GLN A 83 7.39 20.46 13.04
C GLN A 83 8.65 20.15 12.21
N GLY A 84 9.26 18.99 12.39
CA GLY A 84 10.41 18.56 11.62
C GLY A 84 10.06 18.24 10.15
N ALA A 85 11.07 18.05 9.32
CA ALA A 85 10.88 17.64 7.94
C ALA A 85 10.51 16.15 7.84
N ALA A 86 9.62 15.82 6.87
CA ALA A 86 9.30 14.46 6.46
C ALA A 86 9.94 14.22 5.07
N TYR A 87 11.12 13.63 5.08
CA TYR A 87 11.88 13.34 3.86
C TYR A 87 11.26 12.19 3.10
N CYS A 88 11.09 12.34 1.79
CA CYS A 88 10.53 11.32 0.90
C CYS A 88 10.98 11.57 -0.54
N THR A 89 10.69 10.64 -1.46
CA THR A 89 10.93 10.91 -2.87
C THR A 89 9.89 11.88 -3.45
N PRO A 90 10.19 12.59 -4.57
CA PRO A 90 9.24 13.52 -5.19
C PRO A 90 7.89 12.88 -5.56
N ALA A 91 7.91 11.63 -6.03
CA ALA A 91 6.66 10.95 -6.38
C ALA A 91 5.89 10.48 -5.13
N THR A 92 6.58 10.07 -4.07
CA THR A 92 5.96 9.81 -2.76
C THR A 92 5.27 11.06 -2.22
N ALA A 93 5.91 12.23 -2.30
CA ALA A 93 5.28 13.50 -1.92
C ALA A 93 4.01 13.77 -2.72
N SER A 94 4.08 13.65 -4.05
CA SER A 94 2.91 13.84 -4.94
C SER A 94 1.76 12.87 -4.64
N LEU A 95 2.07 11.62 -4.29
CA LEU A 95 1.05 10.65 -3.88
C LEU A 95 0.45 11.00 -2.52
N CYS A 96 1.25 11.45 -1.55
CA CYS A 96 0.78 11.90 -0.24
C CYS A 96 -0.19 13.08 -0.36
N GLU A 97 0.02 14.01 -1.32
CA GLU A 97 -0.91 15.12 -1.62
C GLU A 97 -2.33 14.64 -1.95
N VAL A 98 -2.46 13.44 -2.53
CA VAL A 98 -3.75 12.83 -2.86
C VAL A 98 -4.25 11.94 -1.72
N LEU A 99 -3.38 11.07 -1.20
CA LEU A 99 -3.78 10.00 -0.27
C LEU A 99 -4.12 10.51 1.13
N LEU A 100 -3.32 11.42 1.69
CA LEU A 100 -3.51 11.85 3.07
C LEU A 100 -4.78 12.66 3.28
N PRO A 101 -5.13 13.65 2.42
CA PRO A 101 -6.40 14.36 2.52
C PRO A 101 -7.62 13.45 2.33
N ASP A 102 -7.57 12.50 1.38
CA ASP A 102 -8.65 11.54 1.16
C ASP A 102 -8.85 10.62 2.38
N ALA A 103 -7.75 10.11 2.95
CA ALA A 103 -7.83 9.31 4.18
C ALA A 103 -8.42 10.10 5.35
N GLY A 104 -8.11 11.39 5.48
CA GLY A 104 -8.73 12.29 6.46
C GLY A 104 -10.23 12.45 6.20
N HIS A 105 -10.62 12.73 4.97
CA HIS A 105 -12.02 12.87 4.57
C HIS A 105 -12.84 11.60 4.84
N LEU A 106 -12.31 10.42 4.53
CA LEU A 106 -12.98 9.15 4.83
C LEU A 106 -13.21 8.97 6.34
N GLN A 107 -12.24 9.34 7.17
CA GLN A 107 -12.38 9.29 8.64
C GLN A 107 -13.45 10.28 9.14
N GLU A 108 -13.55 11.48 8.53
CA GLU A 108 -14.61 12.45 8.86
C GLU A 108 -15.99 11.89 8.50
N LEU A 109 -16.13 11.25 7.34
CA LEU A 109 -17.36 10.58 6.93
C LEU A 109 -17.76 9.44 7.89
N ASP A 110 -16.78 8.61 8.28
CA ASP A 110 -17.01 7.50 9.22
C ASP A 110 -17.45 8.01 10.60
N ALA A 111 -16.79 9.04 11.12
CA ALA A 111 -17.15 9.67 12.39
C ALA A 111 -18.55 10.32 12.32
N GLY A 112 -18.84 11.03 11.24
CA GLY A 112 -20.17 11.61 10.99
C GLY A 112 -21.27 10.56 10.88
N TYR A 113 -20.98 9.43 10.21
CA TYR A 113 -21.91 8.31 10.13
C TYR A 113 -22.14 7.67 11.51
N ALA A 114 -21.07 7.43 12.27
CA ALA A 114 -21.16 6.88 13.61
C ALA A 114 -21.98 7.76 14.56
N ASN A 115 -21.84 9.08 14.47
CA ASN A 115 -22.61 10.04 15.27
C ASN A 115 -24.10 10.05 14.89
N ARG A 116 -24.41 10.03 13.58
CA ARG A 116 -25.82 10.00 13.12
C ARG A 116 -26.55 8.73 13.54
N HIS A 117 -25.87 7.61 13.62
CA HIS A 117 -26.49 6.31 13.92
C HIS A 117 -26.26 5.82 15.36
N GLY A 118 -25.56 6.59 16.20
CA GLY A 118 -25.42 6.33 17.63
C GLY A 118 -24.69 5.03 18.01
N PHE A 119 -23.87 4.44 17.12
CA PHE A 119 -23.20 3.17 17.42
C PHE A 119 -21.77 3.31 17.94
N SER A 120 -21.24 4.53 18.03
CA SER A 120 -19.95 4.76 18.65
C SER A 120 -20.04 4.69 20.17
N ARG A 121 -18.99 4.20 20.82
CA ARG A 121 -18.82 4.30 22.28
C ARG A 121 -18.40 5.69 22.73
N HIS A 122 -17.91 6.52 21.82
CA HIS A 122 -17.49 7.90 22.06
C HIS A 122 -18.56 8.87 21.58
N HIS A 123 -18.88 9.88 22.38
CA HIS A 123 -19.89 10.88 22.08
C HIS A 123 -19.32 12.30 22.23
N PRO A 124 -19.01 13.00 21.14
CA PRO A 124 -19.10 12.53 19.75
C PRO A 124 -17.96 11.58 19.35
N ALA A 125 -18.23 10.74 18.33
CA ALA A 125 -17.16 10.05 17.62
C ALA A 125 -16.34 11.09 16.85
N LEU A 126 -15.02 11.01 16.95
CA LEU A 126 -14.09 11.93 16.28
C LEU A 126 -13.24 11.17 15.25
N PRO A 127 -12.87 11.81 14.13
CA PRO A 127 -11.85 11.26 13.25
C PRO A 127 -10.48 11.31 13.94
N LEU A 128 -9.59 10.39 13.60
CA LEU A 128 -8.21 10.43 14.08
C LEU A 128 -7.50 11.72 13.59
N TYR A 129 -7.79 12.13 12.35
CA TYR A 129 -7.46 13.44 11.79
C TYR A 129 -8.44 13.78 10.65
N THR A 130 -8.52 15.05 10.31
CA THR A 130 -9.37 15.59 9.25
C THR A 130 -8.58 15.78 7.96
N ALA A 131 -9.27 16.00 6.83
CA ALA A 131 -8.62 16.41 5.58
C ALA A 131 -7.79 17.69 5.72
N GLU A 132 -8.22 18.62 6.58
CA GLU A 132 -7.48 19.85 6.87
C GLU A 132 -6.17 19.56 7.64
N HIS A 133 -6.20 18.69 8.64
CA HIS A 133 -4.98 18.25 9.33
C HIS A 133 -4.00 17.59 8.37
N ALA A 134 -4.51 16.80 7.41
CA ALA A 134 -3.68 16.19 6.39
C ALA A 134 -3.02 17.23 5.47
N ARG A 135 -3.76 18.25 4.99
CA ARG A 135 -3.19 19.33 4.16
C ARG A 135 -2.05 20.06 4.86
N ARG A 136 -2.22 20.37 6.16
CA ARG A 136 -1.13 20.98 6.97
C ARG A 136 0.08 20.06 7.10
N ALA A 137 -0.13 18.75 7.23
CA ALA A 137 0.97 17.80 7.30
C ALA A 137 1.76 17.71 5.99
N LEU A 138 1.17 18.01 4.84
CA LEU A 138 1.86 18.05 3.55
C LEU A 138 2.94 19.15 3.48
N GLU A 139 2.82 20.22 4.28
CA GLU A 139 3.81 21.27 4.37
C GLU A 139 5.14 20.80 5.00
N LEU A 140 5.12 19.66 5.69
CA LEU A 140 6.31 19.05 6.28
C LEU A 140 7.10 18.20 5.30
N LEU A 141 6.54 17.85 4.13
CA LEU A 141 7.20 17.00 3.15
C LEU A 141 8.42 17.69 2.56
N ALA A 142 9.55 17.00 2.59
CA ALA A 142 10.83 17.45 2.02
C ALA A 142 11.30 16.44 0.95
N PRO A 143 10.94 16.66 -0.33
CA PRO A 143 11.28 15.74 -1.40
C PRO A 143 12.78 15.71 -1.69
N VAL A 144 13.35 14.47 -1.79
CA VAL A 144 14.76 14.20 -2.14
C VAL A 144 14.82 13.12 -3.21
N GLY A 145 15.67 13.31 -4.23
CA GLY A 145 15.83 12.37 -5.35
C GLY A 145 16.47 11.03 -4.94
N PHE A 146 16.27 10.01 -5.77
CA PHE A 146 16.97 8.75 -5.62
C PHE A 146 18.48 8.93 -5.83
N GLY A 147 19.29 8.23 -5.03
CA GLY A 147 20.75 8.28 -5.07
C GLY A 147 21.36 9.54 -4.44
N GLU A 148 20.58 10.55 -4.11
CA GLU A 148 21.05 11.76 -3.44
C GLU A 148 21.29 11.46 -1.95
N ARG A 149 22.49 11.80 -1.46
CA ARG A 149 22.80 11.76 -0.03
C ARG A 149 22.35 13.08 0.59
N PHE A 150 21.44 13.03 1.53
CA PHE A 150 20.90 14.21 2.21
C PHE A 150 21.17 14.18 3.71
N GLU A 151 21.22 15.37 4.29
CA GLU A 151 21.47 15.55 5.71
C GLU A 151 20.15 15.51 6.49
N LEU A 152 20.14 14.74 7.57
CA LEU A 152 19.14 14.74 8.62
C LEU A 152 19.63 15.57 9.81
N PRO A 153 18.74 16.01 10.72
CA PRO A 153 19.13 16.70 11.92
C PRO A 153 20.28 16.00 12.67
N GLY A 154 21.12 16.78 13.36
CA GLY A 154 22.24 16.27 14.14
C GLY A 154 23.44 15.75 13.33
N GLY A 155 23.48 16.04 12.02
CA GLY A 155 24.56 15.60 11.12
C GLY A 155 24.45 14.13 10.71
N LEU A 156 23.28 13.52 10.91
CA LEU A 156 22.98 12.22 10.34
C LEU A 156 22.75 12.35 8.82
N HIS A 157 22.87 11.26 8.09
CA HIS A 157 22.66 11.26 6.65
C HIS A 157 21.74 10.11 6.23
N ALA A 158 21.02 10.31 5.14
CA ALA A 158 20.26 9.24 4.52
C ALA A 158 20.37 9.27 2.99
N THR A 159 19.95 8.18 2.36
CA THR A 159 19.91 8.01 0.90
C THR A 159 18.73 7.13 0.55
N PHE A 160 18.02 7.48 -0.52
CA PHE A 160 16.95 6.64 -1.09
C PHE A 160 17.46 5.85 -2.29
N THR A 161 17.13 4.54 -2.34
CA THR A 161 17.28 3.70 -3.54
C THR A 161 15.93 3.14 -3.94
N ARG A 162 15.71 2.83 -5.23
CA ARG A 162 14.38 2.37 -5.69
C ARG A 162 14.00 1.03 -5.08
N ALA A 163 12.81 0.96 -4.50
CA ALA A 163 12.22 -0.27 -3.98
C ALA A 163 11.33 -0.99 -5.00
N GLY A 164 10.88 -0.32 -6.06
CA GLY A 164 10.10 -0.92 -7.15
C GLY A 164 8.66 -1.30 -6.83
N HIS A 165 8.16 -0.98 -5.64
CA HIS A 165 6.82 -1.38 -5.17
C HIS A 165 5.69 -0.55 -5.78
N ILE A 166 5.73 0.75 -5.61
CA ILE A 166 4.82 1.74 -6.22
C ILE A 166 5.64 2.96 -6.67
N LEU A 167 4.97 3.85 -7.38
CA LEU A 167 5.56 5.11 -7.81
C LEU A 167 6.21 5.85 -6.61
N GLY A 168 7.49 6.18 -6.70
CA GLY A 168 8.25 6.82 -5.64
C GLY A 168 8.74 5.94 -4.50
N ALA A 169 8.39 4.65 -4.48
CA ALA A 169 8.81 3.76 -3.39
C ALA A 169 10.32 3.59 -3.30
N ALA A 170 10.85 3.71 -2.10
CA ALA A 170 12.27 3.72 -1.80
C ALA A 170 12.63 2.80 -0.64
N CYS A 171 13.81 2.17 -0.74
CA CYS A 171 14.53 1.72 0.43
C CYS A 171 15.26 2.93 1.04
N ALA A 172 15.22 3.08 2.35
CA ALA A 172 15.86 4.17 3.08
C ALA A 172 17.11 3.67 3.80
N ARG A 173 18.31 4.17 3.41
CA ARG A 173 19.57 3.89 4.08
C ARG A 173 19.90 5.09 4.99
N VAL A 174 19.98 4.85 6.30
CA VAL A 174 20.25 5.86 7.33
C VAL A 174 21.61 5.60 7.98
N GLU A 175 22.44 6.62 8.07
CA GLU A 175 23.77 6.57 8.71
C GLU A 175 23.67 7.16 10.13
N VAL A 176 23.91 6.37 11.16
CA VAL A 176 23.78 6.74 12.57
C VAL A 176 24.83 6.08 13.44
N GLY A 177 25.53 6.85 14.28
CA GLY A 177 26.51 6.31 15.23
C GLY A 177 27.64 5.51 14.61
N GLY A 178 28.05 5.83 13.37
CA GLY A 178 29.06 5.10 12.61
C GLY A 178 28.57 3.78 12.02
N ARG A 179 27.29 3.49 12.09
CA ARG A 179 26.61 2.33 11.50
C ARG A 179 25.66 2.74 10.39
N THR A 180 25.36 1.79 9.52
CA THR A 180 24.39 1.95 8.43
C THR A 180 23.19 1.06 8.64
N LEU A 181 22.00 1.66 8.67
CA LEU A 181 20.70 0.98 8.75
C LEU A 181 20.03 1.06 7.38
N LEU A 182 19.52 -0.05 6.88
CA LEU A 182 18.75 -0.10 5.65
C LEU A 182 17.33 -0.60 5.95
N PHE A 183 16.38 0.25 5.68
CA PHE A 183 14.94 -0.08 5.72
C PHE A 183 14.48 -0.38 4.31
N SER A 184 13.96 -1.57 4.05
CA SER A 184 13.49 -1.92 2.71
C SER A 184 12.25 -1.11 2.29
N GLY A 185 11.45 -0.60 3.24
CA GLY A 185 10.06 -0.30 2.93
C GLY A 185 9.40 -1.55 2.37
N ASP A 186 8.51 -1.38 1.42
CA ASP A 186 7.93 -2.48 0.66
C ASP A 186 8.70 -2.67 -0.65
N LEU A 187 9.11 -3.91 -0.92
CA LEU A 187 9.87 -4.28 -2.09
C LEU A 187 8.96 -4.71 -3.23
N GLY A 188 9.24 -4.20 -4.42
CA GLY A 188 8.57 -4.58 -5.64
C GLY A 188 9.09 -5.89 -6.22
N ARG A 189 8.47 -6.31 -7.33
CA ARG A 189 8.80 -7.53 -8.07
C ARG A 189 9.89 -7.28 -9.10
N ASP A 190 10.60 -8.35 -9.46
CA ASP A 190 11.54 -8.33 -10.59
C ASP A 190 10.83 -8.06 -11.93
N HIS A 191 9.58 -8.55 -12.04
CA HIS A 191 8.75 -8.47 -13.25
C HIS A 191 7.38 -7.85 -12.95
N ASP A 192 7.36 -6.55 -12.64
CA ASP A 192 6.12 -5.79 -12.54
C ASP A 192 5.71 -5.21 -13.90
N VAL A 193 4.39 -5.03 -14.11
CA VAL A 193 3.80 -4.51 -15.34
C VAL A 193 4.22 -3.06 -15.60
N ILE A 194 4.39 -2.27 -14.56
CA ILE A 194 4.67 -0.83 -14.66
C ILE A 194 5.98 -0.45 -13.99
N MET A 195 6.25 -0.99 -12.79
CA MET A 195 7.39 -0.55 -12.00
C MET A 195 8.68 -1.25 -12.42
N PRO A 196 9.84 -0.57 -12.39
CA PRO A 196 11.13 -1.24 -12.50
C PRO A 196 11.39 -2.11 -11.27
N PRO A 197 12.26 -3.13 -11.37
CA PRO A 197 12.64 -3.93 -10.21
C PRO A 197 13.31 -3.07 -9.13
N PRO A 198 13.37 -3.58 -7.89
CA PRO A 198 14.20 -2.97 -6.85
C PRO A 198 15.64 -2.81 -7.31
N GLU A 199 16.28 -1.70 -6.93
CA GLU A 199 17.72 -1.56 -7.12
C GLU A 199 18.49 -2.60 -6.27
N PRO A 200 19.70 -3.02 -6.70
CA PRO A 200 20.54 -3.90 -5.91
C PRO A 200 20.73 -3.33 -4.50
N ARG A 201 20.61 -4.18 -3.51
CA ARG A 201 20.70 -3.81 -2.11
C ARG A 201 22.06 -3.18 -1.78
N PRO A 202 22.12 -1.94 -1.27
CA PRO A 202 23.38 -1.36 -0.80
C PRO A 202 23.90 -2.08 0.46
N PRO A 203 25.21 -2.03 0.73
CA PRO A 203 25.75 -2.53 1.98
C PRO A 203 25.14 -1.82 3.19
N ALA A 204 24.81 -2.60 4.24
CA ALA A 204 24.34 -2.08 5.51
C ALA A 204 24.72 -3.00 6.67
N ASP A 205 24.97 -2.40 7.85
CA ASP A 205 25.26 -3.15 9.07
C ASP A 205 23.99 -3.79 9.63
N VAL A 206 22.87 -3.07 9.53
CA VAL A 206 21.55 -3.51 10.02
C VAL A 206 20.55 -3.38 8.89
N ILE A 207 19.74 -4.42 8.69
CA ILE A 207 18.64 -4.43 7.72
C ILE A 207 17.34 -4.64 8.46
N VAL A 208 16.34 -3.81 8.13
CA VAL A 208 14.93 -3.98 8.51
C VAL A 208 14.16 -4.22 7.22
N MET A 209 13.63 -5.43 7.04
CA MET A 209 13.05 -5.88 5.78
C MET A 209 11.61 -6.36 5.94
N GLU A 210 10.77 -6.07 4.94
CA GLU A 210 9.43 -6.60 4.83
C GLU A 210 9.38 -8.13 4.68
N ALA A 211 8.23 -8.71 5.02
CA ALA A 211 7.95 -10.14 4.88
C ALA A 211 6.50 -10.41 4.45
N THR A 212 5.90 -9.50 3.65
CA THR A 212 4.49 -9.59 3.25
C THR A 212 4.15 -10.92 2.57
N TYR A 213 4.99 -11.37 1.65
CA TYR A 213 4.90 -12.66 0.98
C TYR A 213 6.05 -13.60 1.36
N GLY A 214 6.50 -13.54 2.60
CA GLY A 214 7.57 -14.39 3.10
C GLY A 214 7.26 -15.89 3.13
N ASP A 215 5.98 -16.27 2.99
CA ASP A 215 5.51 -17.66 3.02
C ASP A 215 5.10 -18.24 1.66
N ARG A 216 5.27 -17.48 0.57
CA ARG A 216 4.76 -17.93 -0.74
C ARG A 216 5.57 -17.42 -1.92
N LEU A 217 5.38 -18.10 -3.04
CA LEU A 217 5.83 -17.67 -4.36
C LEU A 217 4.64 -17.12 -5.15
N HIS A 218 4.93 -16.21 -6.06
CA HIS A 218 3.92 -15.74 -7.00
C HIS A 218 3.53 -16.84 -7.99
N ASP A 219 2.27 -16.82 -8.40
CA ASP A 219 1.80 -17.62 -9.51
C ASP A 219 2.59 -17.23 -10.77
N PRO A 220 3.26 -18.19 -11.45
CA PRO A 220 3.98 -17.93 -12.67
C PRO A 220 3.07 -17.65 -13.88
N ALA A 221 1.74 -17.82 -13.73
CA ALA A 221 0.77 -17.54 -14.81
C ALA A 221 0.84 -16.08 -15.24
N ASP A 222 0.74 -15.86 -16.54
CA ASP A 222 0.68 -14.52 -17.13
C ASP A 222 -0.59 -13.80 -16.64
N PRO A 223 -0.46 -12.67 -15.92
CA PRO A 223 -1.61 -11.90 -15.47
C PRO A 223 -2.49 -11.40 -16.61
N ALA A 224 -1.92 -11.15 -17.81
CA ALA A 224 -2.69 -10.72 -18.98
C ALA A 224 -3.61 -11.84 -19.47
N GLU A 225 -3.10 -13.07 -19.59
CA GLU A 225 -3.90 -14.22 -20.02
C GLU A 225 -5.05 -14.50 -19.04
N ALA A 226 -4.76 -14.53 -17.72
CA ALA A 226 -5.75 -14.77 -16.69
C ALA A 226 -6.84 -13.68 -16.67
N LEU A 227 -6.45 -12.40 -16.78
CA LEU A 227 -7.37 -11.27 -16.86
C LEU A 227 -8.20 -11.33 -18.14
N GLY A 228 -7.56 -11.56 -19.29
CA GLY A 228 -8.23 -11.66 -20.60
C GLY A 228 -9.25 -12.79 -20.62
N ALA A 229 -8.92 -13.98 -20.13
CA ALA A 229 -9.84 -15.10 -20.03
C ALA A 229 -11.05 -14.77 -19.14
N ALA A 230 -10.83 -14.11 -18.00
CA ALA A 230 -11.90 -13.68 -17.10
C ALA A 230 -12.84 -12.66 -17.74
N VAL A 231 -12.30 -11.67 -18.46
CA VAL A 231 -13.08 -10.65 -19.17
C VAL A 231 -13.89 -11.28 -20.31
N ARG A 232 -13.25 -12.09 -21.19
CA ARG A 232 -13.93 -12.77 -22.31
C ARG A 232 -15.10 -13.62 -21.83
N ARG A 233 -14.87 -14.47 -20.82
CA ARG A 233 -15.89 -15.37 -20.27
C ARG A 233 -17.07 -14.61 -19.70
N THR A 234 -16.83 -13.50 -19.01
CA THR A 234 -17.88 -12.68 -18.40
C THR A 234 -18.62 -11.87 -19.45
N ALA A 235 -17.92 -11.27 -20.42
CA ALA A 235 -18.52 -10.53 -21.52
C ALA A 235 -19.43 -11.43 -22.40
N ALA A 236 -19.03 -12.68 -22.66
CA ALA A 236 -19.82 -13.64 -23.45
C ALA A 236 -21.18 -13.97 -22.85
N ARG A 237 -21.34 -13.84 -21.52
CA ARG A 237 -22.63 -14.00 -20.81
C ARG A 237 -23.32 -12.67 -20.49
N GLY A 238 -22.83 -11.55 -21.04
CA GLY A 238 -23.42 -10.21 -20.86
C GLY A 238 -23.13 -9.59 -19.49
N GLY A 239 -22.21 -10.16 -18.70
CA GLY A 239 -21.94 -9.76 -17.32
C GLY A 239 -20.98 -8.59 -17.17
N VAL A 240 -20.94 -8.06 -15.95
CA VAL A 240 -20.02 -7.03 -15.48
C VAL A 240 -18.84 -7.67 -14.75
N VAL A 241 -17.60 -7.25 -15.07
CA VAL A 241 -16.42 -7.60 -14.29
C VAL A 241 -16.19 -6.48 -13.26
N VAL A 242 -16.44 -6.74 -11.97
CA VAL A 242 -16.15 -5.82 -10.88
C VAL A 242 -14.79 -6.16 -10.29
N ILE A 243 -13.86 -5.20 -10.33
CA ILE A 243 -12.50 -5.37 -9.82
C ILE A 243 -12.26 -4.42 -8.64
N PRO A 244 -12.35 -4.90 -7.39
CA PRO A 244 -11.87 -4.16 -6.23
C PRO A 244 -10.36 -3.94 -6.38
N ALA A 245 -9.91 -2.68 -6.45
CA ALA A 245 -8.50 -2.37 -6.66
C ALA A 245 -8.02 -1.23 -5.76
N PHE A 246 -6.75 -1.29 -5.35
CA PHE A 246 -6.11 -0.15 -4.72
C PHE A 246 -5.93 0.98 -5.73
N SER A 247 -6.13 2.21 -5.29
CA SER A 247 -6.05 3.39 -6.15
C SER A 247 -4.64 3.67 -6.67
N VAL A 248 -3.61 3.20 -5.95
CA VAL A 248 -2.20 3.35 -6.30
C VAL A 248 -1.63 2.01 -6.74
N GLY A 249 -0.95 1.97 -7.86
CA GLY A 249 -0.27 0.82 -8.43
C GLY A 249 -1.22 -0.17 -9.10
N ARG A 250 -2.13 -0.80 -8.32
CA ARG A 250 -3.01 -1.87 -8.81
C ARG A 250 -3.96 -1.43 -9.92
N THR A 251 -4.63 -0.29 -9.74
CA THR A 251 -5.52 0.24 -10.78
C THR A 251 -4.75 0.50 -12.07
N GLN A 252 -3.58 1.12 -12.00
CA GLN A 252 -2.78 1.44 -13.18
C GLN A 252 -2.26 0.18 -13.88
N ALA A 253 -1.80 -0.84 -13.12
CA ALA A 253 -1.39 -2.12 -13.69
C ALA A 253 -2.54 -2.82 -14.45
N LEU A 254 -3.75 -2.83 -13.88
CA LEU A 254 -4.94 -3.36 -14.55
C LEU A 254 -5.25 -2.60 -15.84
N LEU A 255 -5.13 -1.27 -15.84
CA LEU A 255 -5.37 -0.45 -17.03
C LEU A 255 -4.38 -0.77 -18.16
N VAL A 256 -3.08 -0.94 -17.84
CA VAL A 256 -2.06 -1.33 -18.81
C VAL A 256 -2.40 -2.70 -19.42
N LEU A 257 -2.74 -3.69 -18.62
CA LEU A 257 -3.09 -5.03 -19.08
C LEU A 257 -4.35 -5.02 -19.96
N LEU A 258 -5.42 -4.33 -19.52
CA LEU A 258 -6.67 -4.23 -20.29
C LEU A 258 -6.47 -3.49 -21.61
N HIS A 259 -5.64 -2.44 -21.61
CA HIS A 259 -5.29 -1.73 -22.84
C HIS A 259 -4.55 -2.66 -23.84
N SER A 260 -3.52 -3.38 -23.36
CA SER A 260 -2.75 -4.31 -24.18
C SER A 260 -3.62 -5.42 -24.74
N LEU A 261 -4.49 -6.03 -23.93
CA LEU A 261 -5.42 -7.07 -24.34
C LEU A 261 -6.44 -6.56 -25.39
N ARG A 262 -6.95 -5.34 -25.22
CA ARG A 262 -7.87 -4.70 -26.18
C ARG A 262 -7.16 -4.40 -27.50
N ALA A 263 -5.96 -3.84 -27.44
CA ALA A 263 -5.15 -3.54 -28.63
C ALA A 263 -4.76 -4.80 -29.42
N ALA A 264 -4.51 -5.92 -28.73
CA ALA A 264 -4.25 -7.21 -29.34
C ALA A 264 -5.51 -7.93 -29.84
N GLY A 265 -6.71 -7.40 -29.62
CA GLY A 265 -7.98 -8.06 -29.97
C GLY A 265 -8.30 -9.29 -29.09
N GLU A 266 -7.60 -9.46 -27.97
CA GLU A 266 -7.77 -10.61 -27.08
C GLU A 266 -8.98 -10.47 -26.13
N ILE A 267 -9.51 -9.27 -25.98
CA ILE A 267 -10.80 -9.02 -25.31
C ILE A 267 -11.70 -8.19 -26.23
N PRO A 268 -13.03 -8.31 -26.11
CA PRO A 268 -13.95 -7.47 -26.89
C PRO A 268 -13.77 -6.00 -26.52
N ASP A 269 -14.09 -5.13 -27.47
CA ASP A 269 -14.15 -3.68 -27.23
C ASP A 269 -15.36 -3.36 -26.35
N LEU A 270 -15.12 -3.17 -25.07
CA LEU A 270 -16.12 -2.90 -24.04
C LEU A 270 -15.70 -1.75 -23.14
N PRO A 271 -16.66 -1.04 -22.54
CA PRO A 271 -16.34 0.07 -21.63
C PRO A 271 -15.53 -0.39 -20.42
N ILE A 272 -14.50 0.38 -20.09
CA ILE A 272 -13.69 0.21 -18.88
C ILE A 272 -13.90 1.46 -18.02
N HIS A 273 -14.54 1.28 -16.87
CA HIS A 273 -14.83 2.37 -15.93
C HIS A 273 -13.86 2.33 -14.77
N VAL A 274 -13.24 3.48 -14.46
CA VAL A 274 -12.46 3.70 -13.22
C VAL A 274 -13.33 4.53 -12.30
N ASP A 275 -14.03 3.86 -11.38
CA ASP A 275 -14.92 4.53 -10.42
C ASP A 275 -14.23 4.77 -9.07
N SER A 276 -13.25 5.66 -9.10
CA SER A 276 -12.50 6.13 -7.94
C SER A 276 -11.88 7.50 -8.23
N PRO A 277 -12.34 8.58 -7.57
CA PRO A 277 -11.72 9.90 -7.72
C PRO A 277 -10.23 9.90 -7.38
N MET A 278 -9.84 9.14 -6.34
CA MET A 278 -8.44 8.97 -5.95
C MET A 278 -7.62 8.29 -7.07
N ALA A 279 -8.11 7.15 -7.61
CA ALA A 279 -7.41 6.46 -8.69
C ALA A 279 -7.24 7.34 -9.93
N THR A 280 -8.25 8.17 -10.25
CA THR A 280 -8.19 9.16 -11.31
C THR A 280 -7.06 10.18 -11.08
N SER A 281 -6.96 10.72 -9.87
CA SER A 281 -5.92 11.69 -9.50
C SER A 281 -4.52 11.05 -9.53
N VAL A 282 -4.38 9.85 -8.97
CA VAL A 282 -3.12 9.08 -8.96
C VAL A 282 -2.66 8.74 -10.38
N THR A 283 -3.58 8.35 -11.27
CA THR A 283 -3.22 8.03 -12.65
C THR A 283 -2.54 9.21 -13.37
N GLY A 284 -3.00 10.45 -13.11
CA GLY A 284 -2.35 11.65 -13.63
C GLY A 284 -0.92 11.89 -13.11
N LEU A 285 -0.55 11.31 -11.96
CA LEU A 285 0.81 11.39 -11.42
C LEU A 285 1.81 10.52 -12.19
N TYR A 286 1.38 9.42 -12.79
CA TYR A 286 2.26 8.59 -13.61
C TYR A 286 2.81 9.38 -14.80
N ALA A 287 1.98 10.17 -15.49
CA ALA A 287 2.45 11.04 -16.56
C ALA A 287 3.47 12.08 -16.07
N ARG A 288 3.29 12.63 -14.85
CA ARG A 288 4.20 13.60 -14.24
C ARG A 288 5.55 13.00 -13.85
N HIS A 289 5.55 11.76 -13.39
CA HIS A 289 6.72 11.01 -12.92
C HIS A 289 7.18 9.93 -13.91
N ALA A 290 7.11 10.19 -15.21
CA ALA A 290 7.38 9.23 -16.29
C ALA A 290 8.78 8.58 -16.25
N ARG A 291 9.74 9.14 -15.49
CA ARG A 291 11.09 8.57 -15.32
C ARG A 291 11.18 7.49 -14.24
N GLU A 292 10.11 7.29 -13.47
CA GLU A 292 10.08 6.37 -12.34
C GLU A 292 9.40 5.04 -12.65
N HIS A 293 8.86 4.88 -13.86
CA HIS A 293 8.18 3.66 -14.31
C HIS A 293 8.60 3.28 -15.75
N ARG A 294 8.19 2.09 -16.20
CA ARG A 294 8.59 1.51 -17.49
C ARG A 294 7.78 2.00 -18.69
N LEU A 295 6.62 2.62 -18.47
CA LEU A 295 5.76 3.07 -19.56
C LEU A 295 6.40 4.27 -20.26
N ASP A 296 6.52 4.20 -21.59
CA ASP A 296 6.87 5.36 -22.39
C ASP A 296 5.71 6.38 -22.39
N PRO A 297 5.98 7.68 -22.67
CA PRO A 297 4.96 8.72 -22.57
C PRO A 297 3.77 8.56 -23.53
N ALA A 298 3.93 7.88 -24.67
CA ALA A 298 2.83 7.62 -25.61
C ALA A 298 1.92 6.54 -25.05
N THR A 299 2.49 5.40 -24.70
CA THR A 299 1.76 4.30 -24.05
C THR A 299 1.06 4.77 -22.77
N CYS A 300 1.71 5.62 -21.97
CA CYS A 300 1.11 6.18 -20.76
C CYS A 300 -0.17 6.98 -21.06
N ARG A 301 -0.16 7.81 -22.10
CA ARG A 301 -1.35 8.54 -22.55
C ARG A 301 -2.43 7.62 -23.08
N ASP A 302 -2.08 6.73 -23.99
CA ASP A 302 -3.04 5.84 -24.66
C ASP A 302 -3.77 4.93 -23.68
N VAL A 303 -3.04 4.38 -22.69
CA VAL A 303 -3.60 3.57 -21.60
C VAL A 303 -4.58 4.36 -20.75
N PHE A 304 -4.19 5.56 -20.35
CA PHE A 304 -4.94 6.31 -19.34
C PHE A 304 -6.06 7.16 -19.94
N ASP A 305 -5.95 7.59 -21.20
CA ASP A 305 -7.03 8.32 -21.89
C ASP A 305 -8.09 7.35 -22.48
N GLY A 306 -7.76 6.06 -22.61
CA GLY A 306 -8.63 5.02 -23.20
C GLY A 306 -9.73 4.47 -22.29
N VAL A 307 -10.01 5.10 -21.12
CA VAL A 307 -10.97 4.62 -20.12
C VAL A 307 -11.89 5.72 -19.60
N GLU A 308 -13.04 5.34 -19.03
CA GLU A 308 -14.03 6.26 -18.51
C GLU A 308 -13.81 6.51 -17.01
N TYR A 309 -13.37 7.72 -16.65
CA TYR A 309 -13.18 8.12 -15.25
C TYR A 309 -14.47 8.70 -14.64
N THR A 310 -14.87 8.14 -13.52
CA THR A 310 -16.08 8.55 -12.81
C THR A 310 -15.73 9.39 -11.58
N ARG A 311 -16.12 10.66 -11.57
CA ARG A 311 -15.79 11.61 -10.49
C ARG A 311 -16.93 11.84 -9.50
N ASP A 312 -18.18 11.80 -9.94
CA ASP A 312 -19.34 12.09 -9.11
C ASP A 312 -20.23 10.87 -8.85
N VAL A 313 -21.16 11.01 -7.91
CA VAL A 313 -22.06 9.94 -7.49
C VAL A 313 -23.07 9.59 -8.57
N ALA A 314 -23.55 10.56 -9.35
CA ALA A 314 -24.56 10.34 -10.38
C ALA A 314 -23.99 9.48 -11.52
N ALA A 315 -22.73 9.75 -11.94
CA ALA A 315 -22.01 8.95 -12.91
C ALA A 315 -21.73 7.54 -12.40
N SER A 316 -21.34 7.38 -11.12
CA SER A 316 -21.17 6.07 -10.47
C SER A 316 -22.48 5.25 -10.50
N GLN A 317 -23.61 5.85 -10.15
CA GLN A 317 -24.91 5.22 -10.21
C GLN A 317 -25.38 4.89 -11.65
N ALA A 318 -24.90 5.65 -12.64
CA ALA A 318 -25.18 5.36 -14.04
C ALA A 318 -24.55 4.04 -14.50
N ILE A 319 -23.36 3.69 -14.01
CA ILE A 319 -22.71 2.39 -14.25
C ILE A 319 -23.62 1.27 -13.72
N ASP A 320 -24.12 1.40 -12.48
CA ASP A 320 -24.99 0.39 -11.86
C ASP A 320 -26.30 0.19 -12.64
N ARG A 321 -26.84 1.24 -13.27
CA ARG A 321 -28.07 1.17 -14.09
C ARG A 321 -27.82 0.60 -15.49
N ARG A 322 -26.64 0.89 -16.07
CA ARG A 322 -26.31 0.42 -17.42
C ARG A 322 -26.20 -1.10 -17.48
N GLY A 323 -25.58 -1.72 -16.46
CA GLY A 323 -25.24 -3.14 -16.51
C GLY A 323 -24.11 -3.46 -17.48
N GLY A 324 -23.99 -4.75 -17.87
CA GLY A 324 -22.90 -5.25 -18.71
C GLY A 324 -23.20 -5.31 -20.21
N PRO A 325 -22.21 -5.77 -21.02
CA PRO A 325 -20.86 -6.12 -20.57
C PRO A 325 -19.99 -4.88 -20.39
N CYS A 326 -19.25 -4.82 -19.28
CA CYS A 326 -18.24 -3.79 -19.01
C CYS A 326 -17.26 -4.26 -17.92
N VAL A 327 -16.15 -3.52 -17.75
CA VAL A 327 -15.23 -3.67 -16.61
C VAL A 327 -15.39 -2.46 -15.69
N VAL A 328 -15.52 -2.69 -14.38
CA VAL A 328 -15.60 -1.64 -13.36
C VAL A 328 -14.47 -1.84 -12.37
N ILE A 329 -13.47 -0.95 -12.41
CA ILE A 329 -12.37 -0.89 -11.44
C ILE A 329 -12.72 0.14 -10.39
N SER A 330 -12.82 -0.26 -9.13
CA SER A 330 -13.26 0.66 -8.06
C SER A 330 -12.51 0.42 -6.74
N ALA A 331 -12.20 1.49 -6.03
CA ALA A 331 -11.58 1.42 -4.70
C ALA A 331 -12.64 1.12 -3.63
N SER A 332 -12.31 0.37 -2.58
CA SER A 332 -11.02 -0.11 -2.09
C SER A 332 -10.72 -1.53 -2.55
N GLY A 333 -9.42 -1.86 -2.65
CA GLY A 333 -8.95 -3.18 -3.11
C GLY A 333 -9.35 -4.37 -2.22
N MET A 334 -9.64 -4.14 -0.94
CA MET A 334 -10.12 -5.16 0.01
C MET A 334 -11.64 -5.09 0.26
N ALA A 335 -12.38 -4.33 -0.54
CA ALA A 335 -13.83 -4.13 -0.43
C ALA A 335 -14.28 -3.67 0.98
N THR A 336 -13.45 -2.91 1.69
CA THR A 336 -13.75 -2.45 3.06
C THR A 336 -14.68 -1.24 3.10
N GLY A 337 -14.64 -0.39 2.08
CA GLY A 337 -15.43 0.84 1.96
C GLY A 337 -15.37 1.39 0.55
N GLY A 338 -15.76 2.65 0.36
CA GLY A 338 -15.72 3.33 -0.93
C GLY A 338 -16.82 2.88 -1.90
N ARG A 339 -16.68 3.30 -3.16
CA ARG A 339 -17.70 3.06 -4.20
C ARG A 339 -17.84 1.59 -4.58
N VAL A 340 -16.78 0.81 -4.47
CA VAL A 340 -16.79 -0.63 -4.76
C VAL A 340 -17.87 -1.39 -3.97
N VAL A 341 -18.19 -0.97 -2.74
CA VAL A 341 -19.24 -1.61 -1.93
C VAL A 341 -20.63 -1.43 -2.55
N HIS A 342 -20.87 -0.32 -3.25
CA HIS A 342 -22.12 -0.09 -3.97
C HIS A 342 -22.22 -0.98 -5.20
N HIS A 343 -21.14 -1.09 -5.98
CA HIS A 343 -21.06 -2.01 -7.11
C HIS A 343 -21.22 -3.46 -6.66
N LEU A 344 -20.57 -3.87 -5.57
CA LEU A 344 -20.75 -5.21 -5.01
C LEU A 344 -22.20 -5.46 -4.57
N LYS A 345 -22.86 -4.47 -3.98
CA LYS A 345 -24.28 -4.59 -3.60
C LYS A 345 -25.18 -4.80 -4.83
N ARG A 346 -24.85 -4.16 -5.96
CA ARG A 346 -25.61 -4.25 -7.21
C ARG A 346 -25.29 -5.52 -7.99
N PHE A 347 -24.02 -5.88 -8.14
CA PHE A 347 -23.60 -6.90 -9.10
C PHE A 347 -23.31 -8.27 -8.47
N ALA A 348 -23.04 -8.38 -7.16
CA ALA A 348 -22.78 -9.68 -6.54
C ALA A 348 -23.99 -10.65 -6.56
N PRO A 349 -25.27 -10.18 -6.51
CA PRO A 349 -26.42 -11.09 -6.59
C PRO A 349 -26.67 -11.72 -7.96
N GLU A 350 -26.06 -11.22 -9.02
CA GLU A 350 -26.37 -11.61 -10.39
C GLU A 350 -25.33 -12.62 -10.92
N PRO A 351 -25.69 -13.84 -11.31
CA PRO A 351 -24.74 -14.92 -11.64
C PRO A 351 -23.96 -14.70 -12.94
N GLU A 352 -24.41 -13.83 -13.83
CA GLU A 352 -23.67 -13.47 -15.05
C GLU A 352 -22.42 -12.63 -14.76
N ASN A 353 -22.32 -12.00 -13.59
CA ASN A 353 -21.23 -11.11 -13.24
C ASN A 353 -20.03 -11.85 -12.66
N LEU A 354 -18.88 -11.15 -12.61
CA LEU A 354 -17.64 -11.60 -12.01
C LEU A 354 -17.15 -10.57 -10.99
N ILE A 355 -16.76 -11.01 -9.81
CA ILE A 355 -15.95 -10.25 -8.86
C ILE A 355 -14.52 -10.78 -8.98
N LEU A 356 -13.61 -9.97 -9.52
CA LEU A 356 -12.22 -10.33 -9.72
C LEU A 356 -11.34 -9.67 -8.66
N LEU A 357 -10.88 -10.45 -7.68
CA LEU A 357 -10.01 -9.97 -6.61
C LEU A 357 -8.57 -9.90 -7.11
N ALA A 358 -8.03 -8.71 -7.26
CA ALA A 358 -6.69 -8.46 -7.78
C ALA A 358 -5.72 -8.13 -6.63
N GLY A 359 -5.09 -9.14 -6.05
CA GLY A 359 -4.05 -9.01 -5.01
C GLY A 359 -4.49 -9.46 -3.61
N PHE A 360 -3.63 -9.17 -2.63
CA PHE A 360 -3.77 -9.62 -1.24
C PHE A 360 -5.08 -9.14 -0.60
N GLN A 361 -5.71 -10.03 0.17
CA GLN A 361 -6.94 -9.76 0.91
C GLN A 361 -6.71 -10.00 2.40
N ALA A 362 -6.52 -8.92 3.17
CA ALA A 362 -6.26 -9.02 4.60
C ALA A 362 -7.43 -9.63 5.38
N GLY A 363 -7.13 -10.41 6.38
CA GLY A 363 -8.12 -11.03 7.26
C GLY A 363 -9.10 -10.01 7.86
N GLY A 364 -10.38 -10.41 8.02
CA GLY A 364 -11.44 -9.56 8.54
C GLY A 364 -12.04 -8.56 7.54
N THR A 365 -11.65 -8.62 6.27
CA THR A 365 -12.21 -7.79 5.18
C THR A 365 -13.27 -8.54 4.38
N ARG A 366 -14.10 -7.79 3.62
CA ARG A 366 -15.06 -8.42 2.68
C ARG A 366 -14.35 -9.12 1.54
N GLY A 367 -13.22 -8.57 1.08
CA GLY A 367 -12.39 -9.22 0.08
C GLY A 367 -11.89 -10.59 0.53
N ALA A 368 -11.42 -10.72 1.77
CA ALA A 368 -11.02 -12.01 2.34
C ALA A 368 -12.22 -12.99 2.46
N ALA A 369 -13.39 -12.52 2.85
CA ALA A 369 -14.59 -13.34 2.89
C ALA A 369 -15.00 -13.86 1.49
N LEU A 370 -14.96 -12.99 0.48
CA LEU A 370 -15.19 -13.36 -0.93
C LEU A 370 -14.17 -14.38 -1.43
N ALA A 371 -12.88 -14.15 -1.15
CA ALA A 371 -11.80 -15.09 -1.51
C ALA A 371 -11.94 -16.46 -0.84
N ALA A 372 -12.55 -16.52 0.36
CA ALA A 372 -12.86 -17.74 1.09
C ALA A 372 -14.18 -18.41 0.63
N GLY A 373 -14.85 -17.90 -0.42
CA GLY A 373 -16.08 -18.49 -0.95
C GLY A 373 -17.35 -18.15 -0.19
N ALA A 374 -17.40 -17.00 0.49
CA ALA A 374 -18.60 -16.56 1.19
C ALA A 374 -19.79 -16.44 0.23
N THR A 375 -20.92 -17.07 0.58
CA THR A 375 -22.18 -17.01 -0.19
C THR A 375 -22.99 -15.74 0.08
N SER A 376 -22.59 -14.94 1.09
CA SER A 376 -23.14 -13.62 1.37
C SER A 376 -22.10 -12.73 2.04
N ILE A 377 -22.20 -11.41 1.80
CA ILE A 377 -21.35 -10.39 2.44
C ILE A 377 -22.23 -9.30 3.07
N LYS A 378 -21.79 -8.75 4.22
CA LYS A 378 -22.51 -7.70 4.91
C LYS A 378 -22.13 -6.31 4.34
N ILE A 379 -23.09 -5.61 3.73
CA ILE A 379 -22.93 -4.25 3.18
C ILE A 379 -24.01 -3.36 3.77
N HIS A 380 -23.64 -2.22 4.35
CA HIS A 380 -24.55 -1.23 4.96
C HIS A 380 -25.60 -1.88 5.89
N GLY A 381 -25.17 -2.84 6.71
CA GLY A 381 -26.04 -3.54 7.66
C GLY A 381 -26.89 -4.68 7.06
N GLN A 382 -26.92 -4.84 5.74
CA GLN A 382 -27.69 -5.87 5.03
C GLN A 382 -26.78 -7.02 4.56
N HIS A 383 -27.31 -8.25 4.55
CA HIS A 383 -26.64 -9.39 3.92
C HIS A 383 -26.97 -9.41 2.43
N VAL A 384 -25.96 -9.24 1.60
CA VAL A 384 -26.05 -9.26 0.14
C VAL A 384 -25.60 -10.66 -0.33
N PRO A 385 -26.45 -11.41 -1.06
CA PRO A 385 -26.04 -12.71 -1.57
C PRO A 385 -24.93 -12.57 -2.63
N VAL A 386 -24.04 -13.54 -2.67
CA VAL A 386 -22.98 -13.63 -3.67
C VAL A 386 -23.30 -14.82 -4.57
N ARG A 387 -23.82 -14.51 -5.77
CA ARG A 387 -24.11 -15.48 -6.85
C ARG A 387 -23.19 -15.27 -8.03
N ALA A 388 -22.63 -14.06 -8.16
CA ALA A 388 -21.59 -13.78 -9.13
C ALA A 388 -20.40 -14.74 -8.95
N GLU A 389 -19.73 -15.07 -10.04
CA GLU A 389 -18.45 -15.76 -9.98
C GLU A 389 -17.45 -14.92 -9.18
N VAL A 390 -16.67 -15.55 -8.30
CA VAL A 390 -15.56 -14.91 -7.61
C VAL A 390 -14.27 -15.57 -8.08
N ALA A 391 -13.37 -14.77 -8.66
CA ALA A 391 -12.05 -15.23 -9.08
C ALA A 391 -10.94 -14.38 -8.45
N ARG A 392 -9.72 -14.93 -8.45
CA ARG A 392 -8.52 -14.25 -7.94
C ARG A 392 -7.50 -14.07 -9.05
N LEU A 393 -6.79 -12.96 -9.01
CA LEU A 393 -5.67 -12.66 -9.89
C LEU A 393 -4.44 -12.45 -9.00
N ASP A 394 -3.87 -13.57 -8.53
CA ASP A 394 -2.77 -13.57 -7.55
C ASP A 394 -1.42 -13.21 -8.18
N SER A 395 -1.28 -13.34 -9.50
CA SER A 395 -0.08 -12.96 -10.25
C SER A 395 0.19 -11.45 -10.32
N LEU A 396 -0.76 -10.60 -9.90
CA LEU A 396 -0.63 -9.13 -9.88
C LEU A 396 -0.26 -8.55 -8.50
N SER A 397 0.52 -9.22 -7.66
CA SER A 397 1.02 -8.56 -6.45
C SER A 397 2.06 -7.48 -6.79
N ALA A 398 2.09 -6.39 -6.01
CA ALA A 398 3.13 -5.37 -6.11
C ALA A 398 4.32 -5.65 -5.17
N HIS A 399 4.19 -6.58 -4.21
CA HIS A 399 5.28 -6.99 -3.33
C HIS A 399 6.09 -8.12 -3.94
N ALA A 400 7.36 -8.14 -3.62
CA ALA A 400 8.25 -9.27 -3.89
C ALA A 400 7.76 -10.55 -3.20
N ASP A 401 7.94 -11.70 -3.82
CA ASP A 401 7.70 -13.00 -3.22
C ASP A 401 8.91 -13.49 -2.39
N GLN A 402 8.79 -14.64 -1.72
CA GLN A 402 9.87 -15.17 -0.88
C GLN A 402 11.19 -15.30 -1.65
N ARG A 403 11.16 -15.79 -2.90
CA ARG A 403 12.37 -15.96 -3.72
C ARG A 403 13.00 -14.61 -4.07
N GLU A 404 12.18 -13.63 -4.45
CA GLU A 404 12.63 -12.28 -4.80
C GLU A 404 13.20 -11.55 -3.56
N LEU A 405 12.58 -11.70 -2.38
CA LEU A 405 13.08 -11.19 -1.10
C LEU A 405 14.46 -11.77 -0.74
N ILE A 406 14.63 -13.09 -0.89
CA ILE A 406 15.89 -13.78 -0.64
C ILE A 406 16.96 -13.34 -1.66
N ALA A 407 16.60 -13.24 -2.94
CA ALA A 407 17.51 -12.78 -3.99
C ALA A 407 17.99 -11.34 -3.74
N TRP A 408 17.09 -10.45 -3.32
CA TRP A 408 17.46 -9.08 -2.96
C TRP A 408 18.38 -9.03 -1.74
N LEU A 409 18.15 -9.86 -0.71
CA LEU A 409 19.08 -10.00 0.42
C LEU A 409 20.46 -10.50 -0.04
N ALA A 410 20.52 -11.49 -0.90
CA ALA A 410 21.75 -12.09 -1.39
C ALA A 410 22.59 -11.16 -2.30
N ALA A 411 21.96 -10.12 -2.88
CA ALA A 411 22.65 -9.17 -3.76
C ALA A 411 23.71 -8.29 -3.07
N GLY A 412 23.75 -8.28 -1.73
CA GLY A 412 24.73 -7.52 -0.96
C GLY A 412 25.39 -8.34 0.15
N PRO A 413 26.40 -7.79 0.85
CA PRO A 413 27.11 -8.49 1.92
C PRO A 413 26.20 -8.83 3.10
N ARG A 414 26.56 -9.89 3.85
CA ARG A 414 25.84 -10.27 5.07
C ARG A 414 25.82 -9.09 6.06
N PRO A 415 24.62 -8.67 6.56
CA PRO A 415 24.54 -7.66 7.60
C PRO A 415 24.97 -8.24 8.95
N GLN A 416 25.30 -7.38 9.91
CA GLN A 416 25.51 -7.79 11.29
C GLN A 416 24.21 -8.24 11.96
N ARG A 417 23.08 -7.56 11.60
CA ARG A 417 21.73 -7.87 12.10
C ARG A 417 20.70 -7.75 10.99
N LEU A 418 19.75 -8.69 10.95
CA LEU A 418 18.62 -8.69 10.04
C LEU A 418 17.32 -8.78 10.85
N PHE A 419 16.44 -7.81 10.70
CA PHE A 419 15.12 -7.77 11.30
C PHE A 419 14.07 -7.96 10.21
N LEU A 420 13.09 -8.84 10.48
CA LEU A 420 11.94 -9.06 9.60
C LEU A 420 10.70 -8.41 10.22
N VAL A 421 10.05 -7.56 9.46
CA VAL A 421 8.86 -6.80 9.85
C VAL A 421 7.83 -6.86 8.71
N HIS A 422 6.74 -6.14 8.81
CA HIS A 422 5.74 -5.97 7.75
C HIS A 422 5.33 -7.31 7.13
N GLY A 423 4.90 -8.25 7.98
CA GLY A 423 4.43 -9.57 7.59
C GLY A 423 3.45 -10.12 8.62
N GLU A 424 2.55 -10.98 8.19
CA GLU A 424 1.77 -11.79 9.11
C GLU A 424 2.69 -12.85 9.77
N PRO A 425 2.34 -13.40 10.95
CA PRO A 425 3.22 -14.33 11.67
C PRO A 425 3.74 -15.50 10.82
N ALA A 426 2.89 -16.07 9.96
CA ALA A 426 3.28 -17.15 9.07
C ALA A 426 4.33 -16.72 8.03
N GLY A 427 4.17 -15.53 7.43
CA GLY A 427 5.12 -14.98 6.45
C GLY A 427 6.47 -14.66 7.08
N LEU A 428 6.45 -14.04 8.26
CA LEU A 428 7.66 -13.72 9.02
C LEU A 428 8.45 -14.98 9.40
N ASP A 429 7.79 -16.02 9.90
CA ASP A 429 8.46 -17.26 10.30
C ASP A 429 9.00 -18.05 9.10
N ALA A 430 8.19 -18.15 8.04
CA ALA A 430 8.61 -18.82 6.81
C ALA A 430 9.84 -18.13 6.17
N LEU A 431 9.84 -16.79 6.09
CA LEU A 431 10.98 -16.06 5.55
C LEU A 431 12.21 -16.18 6.44
N ARG A 432 12.05 -16.13 7.77
CA ARG A 432 13.14 -16.34 8.73
C ARG A 432 13.82 -17.69 8.53
N LEU A 433 13.03 -18.75 8.34
CA LEU A 433 13.54 -20.10 8.08
C LEU A 433 14.25 -20.15 6.72
N ALA A 434 13.64 -19.61 5.65
CA ALA A 434 14.22 -19.59 4.31
C ALA A 434 15.55 -18.81 4.26
N VAL A 435 15.68 -17.68 4.97
CA VAL A 435 16.91 -16.92 5.10
C VAL A 435 18.02 -17.77 5.75
N ARG A 436 17.67 -18.52 6.81
CA ARG A 436 18.62 -19.40 7.48
C ARG A 436 19.06 -20.57 6.59
N GLU A 437 18.11 -21.20 5.90
CA GLU A 437 18.37 -22.36 5.04
C GLU A 437 19.16 -22.01 3.79
N GLN A 438 18.82 -20.89 3.13
CA GLN A 438 19.39 -20.55 1.82
C GLN A 438 20.63 -19.65 1.93
N LEU A 439 20.69 -18.75 2.91
CA LEU A 439 21.79 -17.79 3.07
C LEU A 439 22.70 -18.11 4.27
N GLY A 440 22.28 -18.98 5.19
CA GLY A 440 23.01 -19.22 6.44
C GLY A 440 23.00 -18.02 7.38
N TRP A 441 22.04 -17.11 7.26
CA TRP A 441 21.96 -15.91 8.10
C TRP A 441 20.88 -16.07 9.16
N ASP A 442 21.11 -15.46 10.33
CA ASP A 442 20.08 -15.36 11.35
C ASP A 442 19.26 -14.09 11.11
N ALA A 443 17.94 -14.25 11.10
CA ALA A 443 16.97 -13.17 11.05
C ALA A 443 16.15 -13.16 12.33
N TYR A 444 15.85 -11.96 12.83
CA TYR A 444 15.07 -11.74 14.05
C TYR A 444 13.74 -11.07 13.74
N VAL A 445 12.67 -11.54 14.34
CA VAL A 445 11.33 -10.94 14.26
C VAL A 445 11.08 -10.18 15.57
N PRO A 446 11.11 -8.84 15.54
CA PRO A 446 10.98 -8.05 16.76
C PRO A 446 9.52 -7.95 17.23
N ASP A 447 9.34 -7.85 18.53
CA ASP A 447 8.04 -7.58 19.14
C ASP A 447 7.63 -6.10 19.01
N TYR A 448 6.33 -5.85 19.13
CA TYR A 448 5.80 -4.50 19.15
C TYR A 448 6.32 -3.73 20.37
N ARG A 449 6.90 -2.54 20.14
CA ARG A 449 7.60 -1.69 21.13
C ARG A 449 8.92 -2.26 21.65
N GLU A 450 9.45 -3.29 21.03
CA GLU A 450 10.79 -3.74 21.35
C GLU A 450 11.84 -2.71 20.93
N THR A 451 12.83 -2.50 21.80
CA THR A 451 13.99 -1.64 21.54
C THR A 451 15.27 -2.47 21.56
N VAL A 452 16.10 -2.32 20.54
CA VAL A 452 17.39 -2.98 20.43
C VAL A 452 18.52 -1.94 20.35
N GLU A 453 19.64 -2.21 21.00
CA GLU A 453 20.88 -1.45 20.78
C GLU A 453 21.47 -1.80 19.43
N LEU A 454 22.00 -0.80 18.72
CA LEU A 454 22.61 -0.95 17.41
C LEU A 454 24.11 -1.19 17.49
#